data_c9f04c953224c971663f98b651905b7d
#
_entry.id   c9f04c953224c971663f98b651905b7d
#
_cell.length_a   1.000
_cell.length_b   1.000
_cell.length_c   1.000
_cell.angle_alpha   90.00
_cell.angle_beta   90.00
_cell.angle_gamma   90.00
#
_symmetry.space_group_name_H-M   'P 1'
#
loop_
_entity.id
_entity.type
_entity.pdbx_description
1 polymer ?
#
loop_
_entity_poly.entity_id
_entity_poly.type
_entity_poly.pdbx_seq_one_letter_code
_entity_poly.pdbx_strand_id
1 'polypeptide(L)'
;ASASFPEQPGDNPRGWRPWQGSLKVHGATLEDAQATDFFNADVQQLRRVDDDPSMLHFSTATRGDSSAIALTLTNIRRGARIELQLKEGREFGGGPPIYRPHQQLPGSKVELSVADVRRGNVEVILPFGSYEDRISLRRVGSGGPMEMDFEWEDKSGLRGDNYYVRVTQLDGAMAWSSPIWIGGYAPK
;
A
#
# COMPACT_ATOMS: atom_id res chain seq x y z
N ALA A 1 -10.47 18.16 -21.12
CA ALA A 1 -9.48 18.90 -20.37
C ALA A 1 -8.20 18.06 -20.36
N SER A 2 -7.20 18.46 -21.15
CA SER A 2 -5.87 17.87 -21.10
C SER A 2 -5.18 18.43 -19.87
N ALA A 3 -4.99 17.61 -18.84
CA ALA A 3 -4.10 17.97 -17.76
C ALA A 3 -2.68 18.02 -18.35
N SER A 4 -2.12 19.20 -18.46
CA SER A 4 -0.70 19.39 -18.72
C SER A 4 0.05 18.98 -17.46
N PHE A 5 0.69 17.83 -17.51
CA PHE A 5 1.59 17.40 -16.43
C PHE A 5 2.89 18.21 -16.55
N PRO A 6 3.51 18.60 -15.45
CA PRO A 6 4.80 19.29 -15.52
C PRO A 6 5.81 18.42 -16.24
N GLU A 7 6.34 18.93 -17.32
CA GLU A 7 7.38 18.29 -18.12
C GLU A 7 8.75 18.43 -17.44
N GLN A 8 8.90 17.88 -16.25
CA GLN A 8 10.24 17.68 -15.74
C GLN A 8 10.77 16.34 -16.27
N PRO A 9 11.98 16.30 -16.84
CA PRO A 9 12.59 15.06 -17.27
C PRO A 9 12.61 14.07 -16.12
N GLY A 10 11.91 12.96 -16.27
CA GLY A 10 11.80 11.94 -15.24
C GLY A 10 10.52 11.90 -14.42
N ASP A 11 9.65 12.89 -14.52
CA ASP A 11 8.42 12.94 -13.71
C ASP A 11 7.25 12.38 -14.52
N ASN A 12 7.00 11.07 -14.40
CA ASN A 12 5.87 10.41 -15.05
C ASN A 12 4.94 9.79 -14.00
N PRO A 13 3.80 10.43 -13.69
CA PRO A 13 2.84 9.93 -12.71
C PRO A 13 2.22 8.59 -13.09
N ARG A 14 2.32 8.20 -14.33
CA ARG A 14 1.83 6.91 -14.84
C ARG A 14 2.92 5.84 -14.90
N GLY A 15 4.16 6.18 -14.50
CA GLY A 15 5.27 5.25 -14.44
C GLY A 15 5.16 4.29 -13.26
N TRP A 16 5.83 3.15 -13.39
CA TRP A 16 6.02 2.24 -12.28
C TRP A 16 6.98 2.83 -11.24
N ARG A 17 6.63 2.68 -9.97
CA ARG A 17 7.49 3.01 -8.83
C ARG A 17 8.14 1.74 -8.31
N PRO A 18 9.45 1.54 -8.51
CA PRO A 18 10.16 0.40 -7.93
C PRO A 18 10.40 0.65 -6.44
N TRP A 19 10.10 -0.34 -5.64
CA TRP A 19 10.37 -0.37 -4.20
C TRP A 19 11.32 -1.52 -3.92
N GLN A 20 12.56 -1.22 -3.60
CA GLN A 20 13.56 -2.21 -3.26
C GLN A 20 14.26 -1.84 -1.97
N GLY A 21 14.57 -2.83 -1.17
CA GLY A 21 15.28 -2.56 0.07
C GLY A 21 15.28 -3.72 1.04
N SER A 22 15.53 -3.37 2.28
CA SER A 22 15.43 -4.28 3.40
C SER A 22 14.45 -3.74 4.44
N LEU A 23 13.82 -4.67 5.13
CA LEU A 23 12.99 -4.43 6.30
C LEU A 23 13.64 -5.16 7.47
N LYS A 24 13.88 -4.47 8.57
CA LYS A 24 14.40 -5.06 9.79
C LYS A 24 13.49 -4.79 10.98
N VAL A 25 13.20 -5.83 11.74
CA VAL A 25 12.41 -5.77 12.96
C VAL A 25 13.35 -5.66 14.16
N HIS A 26 13.16 -4.62 14.98
CA HIS A 26 13.91 -4.40 16.20
C HIS A 26 12.99 -4.55 17.40
N GLY A 27 13.46 -5.24 18.44
CA GLY A 27 12.75 -5.36 19.71
C GLY A 27 11.48 -6.21 19.68
N ALA A 28 11.35 -7.06 18.65
CA ALA A 28 10.31 -8.08 18.53
C ALA A 28 10.86 -9.29 17.76
N THR A 29 10.19 -10.41 17.85
CA THR A 29 10.48 -11.60 17.06
C THR A 29 9.61 -11.58 15.80
N LEU A 30 10.23 -11.72 14.64
CA LEU A 30 9.53 -11.88 13.36
C LEU A 30 9.24 -13.35 13.11
N GLU A 31 8.01 -13.78 13.40
CA GLU A 31 7.58 -15.18 13.20
C GLU A 31 7.33 -15.47 11.72
N ASP A 32 6.53 -14.60 11.08
CA ASP A 32 6.15 -14.79 9.68
C ASP A 32 6.13 -13.46 8.92
N ALA A 33 6.32 -13.58 7.61
CA ALA A 33 6.23 -12.47 6.68
C ALA A 33 5.68 -12.94 5.33
N GLN A 34 4.62 -12.32 4.89
CA GLN A 34 3.96 -12.65 3.64
C GLN A 34 3.82 -11.42 2.76
N ALA A 35 4.20 -11.55 1.50
CA ALA A 35 3.93 -10.54 0.50
C ALA A 35 2.45 -10.62 0.09
N THR A 36 1.75 -9.50 0.16
CA THR A 36 0.39 -9.34 -0.34
C THR A 36 0.41 -8.27 -1.43
N ASP A 37 -0.41 -8.43 -2.45
CA ASP A 37 -0.46 -7.51 -3.60
C ASP A 37 0.86 -7.38 -4.39
N PHE A 38 1.69 -8.41 -4.34
CA PHE A 38 2.83 -8.56 -5.24
C PHE A 38 2.36 -9.28 -6.50
N PHE A 39 2.21 -8.55 -7.61
CA PHE A 39 1.52 -9.05 -8.81
C PHE A 39 2.37 -9.91 -9.74
N ASN A 40 3.68 -9.83 -9.64
CA ASN A 40 4.59 -10.56 -10.52
C ASN A 40 5.71 -11.24 -9.72
N ALA A 41 5.55 -12.53 -9.48
CA ALA A 41 6.48 -13.34 -8.72
C ALA A 41 7.90 -13.43 -9.33
N ASP A 42 8.05 -13.20 -10.64
CA ASP A 42 9.35 -13.26 -11.30
C ASP A 42 10.23 -12.06 -10.95
N VAL A 43 9.62 -10.89 -10.71
CA VAL A 43 10.33 -9.63 -10.44
C VAL A 43 10.04 -9.08 -9.05
N GLN A 44 8.93 -9.47 -8.45
CA GLN A 44 8.52 -9.02 -7.11
C GLN A 44 8.80 -10.11 -6.09
N GLN A 45 9.68 -9.85 -5.16
CA GLN A 45 10.20 -10.85 -4.25
C GLN A 45 10.22 -10.36 -2.81
N LEU A 46 9.92 -11.28 -1.91
CA LEU A 46 10.13 -11.13 -0.47
C LEU A 46 10.98 -12.32 -0.01
N ARG A 47 12.13 -12.04 0.61
CA ARG A 47 13.07 -13.09 1.07
C ARG A 47 13.54 -12.79 2.49
N ARG A 48 13.59 -13.79 3.34
CA ARG A 48 14.32 -13.71 4.61
C ARG A 48 15.82 -13.71 4.35
N VAL A 49 16.55 -13.06 5.23
CA VAL A 49 18.02 -13.11 5.25
C VAL A 49 18.43 -14.31 6.10
N ASP A 50 19.26 -15.20 5.53
CA ASP A 50 19.60 -16.46 6.18
C ASP A 50 20.30 -16.27 7.54
N ASP A 51 21.20 -15.28 7.62
CA ASP A 51 21.97 -15.00 8.83
C ASP A 51 21.29 -14.02 9.81
N ASP A 52 20.14 -13.45 9.45
CA ASP A 52 19.40 -12.52 10.29
C ASP A 52 17.88 -12.73 10.15
N PRO A 53 17.29 -13.57 11.04
CA PRO A 53 15.86 -13.89 10.97
C PRO A 53 14.94 -12.69 11.20
N SER A 54 15.46 -11.57 11.71
CA SER A 54 14.71 -10.31 11.88
C SER A 54 14.69 -9.45 10.64
N MET A 55 15.38 -9.86 9.56
CA MET A 55 15.59 -9.06 8.36
C MET A 55 14.99 -9.71 7.13
N LEU A 56 14.37 -8.89 6.30
CA LEU A 56 13.82 -9.27 5.00
C LEU A 56 14.42 -8.39 3.91
N HIS A 57 14.61 -8.96 2.74
CA HIS A 57 14.80 -8.21 1.50
C HIS A 57 13.52 -8.24 0.70
N PHE A 58 13.16 -7.11 0.11
CA PHE A 58 11.99 -7.01 -0.74
C PHE A 58 12.30 -6.26 -2.04
N SER A 59 11.56 -6.63 -3.07
CA SER A 59 11.54 -5.96 -4.36
C SER A 59 10.11 -6.00 -4.89
N THR A 60 9.51 -4.85 -5.11
CA THR A 60 8.16 -4.72 -5.67
C THR A 60 8.05 -3.44 -6.49
N ALA A 61 6.94 -3.27 -7.17
CA ALA A 61 6.64 -2.04 -7.91
C ALA A 61 5.15 -1.72 -7.80
N THR A 62 4.84 -0.43 -7.75
CA THR A 62 3.47 0.09 -7.72
C THR A 62 3.22 1.02 -8.89
N ARG A 63 1.96 1.12 -9.33
CA ARG A 63 1.52 2.04 -10.37
C ARG A 63 0.11 2.54 -10.08
N GLY A 64 -0.01 3.43 -9.09
CA GLY A 64 -1.30 3.90 -8.61
C GLY A 64 -2.06 2.89 -7.73
N ASP A 65 -1.41 1.80 -7.39
CA ASP A 65 -1.83 0.73 -6.50
C ASP A 65 -0.91 0.68 -5.27
N SER A 66 -1.03 -0.34 -4.47
CA SER A 66 -0.18 -0.57 -3.30
C SER A 66 0.39 -1.99 -3.31
N SER A 67 1.56 -2.15 -2.74
CA SER A 67 2.12 -3.45 -2.36
C SER A 67 2.24 -3.49 -0.85
N ALA A 68 2.00 -4.65 -0.25
CA ALA A 68 2.06 -4.79 1.18
C ALA A 68 2.84 -6.03 1.63
N ILE A 69 3.39 -5.96 2.84
CA ILE A 69 4.02 -7.07 3.53
C ILE A 69 3.31 -7.24 4.86
N ALA A 70 2.64 -8.37 5.03
CA ALA A 70 2.05 -8.76 6.31
C ALA A 70 3.14 -9.37 7.19
N LEU A 71 3.27 -8.87 8.42
CA LEU A 71 4.25 -9.34 9.39
C LEU A 71 3.53 -9.90 10.61
N THR A 72 3.92 -11.08 11.05
CA THR A 72 3.52 -11.64 12.33
C THR A 72 4.64 -11.43 13.35
N LEU A 73 4.37 -10.61 14.35
CA LEU A 73 5.34 -10.23 15.38
C LEU A 73 4.94 -10.79 16.74
N THR A 74 5.90 -11.40 17.45
CA THR A 74 5.75 -11.85 18.83
C THR A 74 6.82 -11.24 19.73
N ASN A 75 6.76 -11.46 21.03
CA ASN A 75 7.73 -10.94 22.01
C ASN A 75 8.02 -9.44 21.84
N ILE A 76 6.98 -8.67 21.58
CA ILE A 76 7.09 -7.23 21.30
C ILE A 76 7.50 -6.49 22.56
N ARG A 77 8.72 -5.96 22.59
CA ARG A 77 9.29 -5.18 23.69
C ARG A 77 8.94 -3.70 23.56
N ARG A 78 9.11 -2.96 24.64
CA ARG A 78 9.00 -1.50 24.63
C ARG A 78 10.06 -0.92 23.68
N GLY A 79 9.62 -0.03 22.77
CA GLY A 79 10.48 0.56 21.75
C GLY A 79 10.71 -0.32 20.52
N ALA A 80 9.92 -1.41 20.35
CA ALA A 80 9.94 -2.19 19.13
C ALA A 80 9.62 -1.30 17.92
N ARG A 81 10.39 -1.47 16.85
CA ARG A 81 10.25 -0.70 15.61
C ARG A 81 10.56 -1.54 14.38
N ILE A 82 10.02 -1.11 13.27
CA ILE A 82 10.34 -1.61 11.94
C ILE A 82 11.19 -0.57 11.25
N GLU A 83 12.33 -0.97 10.79
CA GLU A 83 13.26 -0.16 10.01
C GLU A 83 13.19 -0.59 8.56
N LEU A 84 12.94 0.35 7.68
CA LEU A 84 13.00 0.17 6.23
C LEU A 84 14.22 0.91 5.70
N GLN A 85 15.08 0.21 5.00
CA GLN A 85 16.17 0.80 4.23
C GLN A 85 15.83 0.66 2.76
N LEU A 86 15.36 1.74 2.16
CA LEU A 86 15.08 1.80 0.73
C LEU A 86 16.39 1.97 -0.03
N LYS A 87 16.58 1.19 -1.06
CA LYS A 87 17.66 1.38 -2.03
C LYS A 87 17.19 2.32 -3.14
N GLU A 88 18.14 2.99 -3.76
CA GLU A 88 17.85 3.63 -5.03
C GLU A 88 17.26 2.60 -5.98
N GLY A 89 16.07 2.88 -6.52
CA GLY A 89 15.39 1.97 -7.41
C GLY A 89 16.23 1.73 -8.66
N ARG A 90 16.57 0.48 -8.93
CA ARG A 90 17.13 0.11 -10.23
C ARG A 90 16.00 -0.21 -11.18
N GLU A 91 16.20 0.06 -12.45
CA GLU A 91 15.29 -0.41 -13.50
C GLU A 91 15.03 -1.91 -13.32
N PHE A 92 13.78 -2.32 -13.36
CA PHE A 92 13.46 -3.72 -13.57
C PHE A 92 14.03 -4.10 -14.95
N GLY A 93 15.14 -4.81 -14.95
CA GLY A 93 15.89 -5.13 -16.15
C GLY A 93 14.98 -5.87 -17.15
N GLY A 94 15.01 -5.43 -18.42
CA GLY A 94 14.43 -6.17 -19.54
C GLY A 94 12.96 -5.93 -19.82
N GLY A 95 12.27 -5.05 -19.12
CA GLY A 95 10.90 -4.68 -19.46
C GLY A 95 10.81 -3.76 -20.70
N PRO A 96 9.66 -3.75 -21.41
CA PRO A 96 9.45 -2.79 -22.47
C PRO A 96 9.62 -1.35 -21.98
N PRO A 97 9.96 -0.39 -22.87
CA PRO A 97 10.26 1.00 -22.51
C PRO A 97 9.16 1.71 -21.71
N ILE A 98 7.93 1.22 -21.77
CA ILE A 98 6.77 1.71 -21.02
C ILE A 98 6.88 1.45 -19.50
N TYR A 99 7.76 0.56 -19.08
CA TYR A 99 7.99 0.21 -17.68
C TYR A 99 9.23 0.86 -17.06
N ARG A 100 9.84 1.81 -17.75
CA ARG A 100 10.97 2.53 -17.17
C ARG A 100 10.49 3.36 -16.00
N PRO A 101 10.99 3.08 -14.78
CA PRO A 101 10.79 3.99 -13.67
C PRO A 101 11.49 5.29 -14.04
N HIS A 102 10.74 6.39 -14.10
CA HIS A 102 11.31 7.66 -14.49
C HIS A 102 12.17 8.29 -13.39
N GLN A 103 12.09 7.76 -12.19
CA GLN A 103 12.97 8.21 -11.11
C GLN A 103 13.22 7.07 -10.12
N GLN A 104 14.45 7.05 -9.64
CA GLN A 104 14.88 6.21 -8.55
C GLN A 104 14.47 6.88 -7.25
N LEU A 105 13.82 6.13 -6.35
CA LEU A 105 13.67 6.62 -4.98
C LEU A 105 15.06 6.85 -4.40
N PRO A 106 15.36 8.05 -3.90
CA PRO A 106 16.61 8.24 -3.18
C PRO A 106 16.69 7.25 -2.04
N GLY A 107 17.83 6.65 -1.82
CA GLY A 107 18.05 5.74 -0.70
C GLY A 107 17.57 6.42 0.59
N SER A 108 16.55 5.89 1.20
CA SER A 108 15.93 6.48 2.39
C SER A 108 15.83 5.45 3.50
N LYS A 109 16.09 5.91 4.71
CA LYS A 109 15.83 5.15 5.92
C LYS A 109 14.52 5.62 6.55
N VAL A 110 13.61 4.70 6.80
CA VAL A 110 12.34 4.97 7.44
C VAL A 110 12.21 4.09 8.69
N GLU A 111 11.86 4.69 9.83
CA GLU A 111 11.60 3.97 11.07
C GLU A 111 10.13 4.14 11.47
N LEU A 112 9.46 3.03 11.75
CA LEU A 112 8.06 2.97 12.12
C LEU A 112 7.92 2.32 13.49
N SER A 113 7.35 3.03 14.46
CA SER A 113 7.14 2.52 15.81
C SER A 113 5.98 1.53 15.86
N VAL A 114 6.23 0.32 16.37
CA VAL A 114 5.18 -0.67 16.59
C VAL A 114 4.17 -0.22 17.67
N ALA A 115 4.61 0.58 18.65
CA ALA A 115 3.72 1.11 19.67
C ALA A 115 2.72 2.14 19.11
N ASP A 116 3.13 2.91 18.11
CA ASP A 116 2.26 3.93 17.51
C ASP A 116 1.15 3.30 16.68
N VAL A 117 1.39 2.15 16.08
CA VAL A 117 0.37 1.36 15.35
C VAL A 117 -0.79 0.94 16.26
N ARG A 118 -0.55 0.76 17.56
CA ARG A 118 -1.62 0.47 18.52
C ARG A 118 -2.56 1.64 18.75
N ARG A 119 -2.11 2.87 18.45
CA ARG A 119 -2.91 4.10 18.58
C ARG A 119 -3.62 4.46 17.28
N GLY A 120 -3.17 3.93 16.15
CA GLY A 120 -3.70 4.18 14.83
C GLY A 120 -2.72 3.79 13.73
N ASN A 121 -3.08 4.07 12.50
CA ASN A 121 -2.15 3.86 11.38
C ASN A 121 -0.99 4.87 11.47
N VAL A 122 0.21 4.39 11.22
CA VAL A 122 1.40 5.24 11.07
C VAL A 122 1.69 5.40 9.58
N GLU A 123 1.84 6.63 9.14
CA GLU A 123 2.13 6.94 7.75
C GLU A 123 3.38 7.83 7.66
N VAL A 124 4.25 7.52 6.72
CA VAL A 124 5.40 8.34 6.35
C VAL A 124 5.26 8.74 4.90
N ILE A 125 5.27 10.04 4.67
CA ILE A 125 5.22 10.62 3.33
C ILE A 125 6.67 10.84 2.87
N LEU A 126 6.97 10.31 1.70
CA LEU A 126 8.24 10.51 1.02
C LEU A 126 7.99 11.49 -0.13
N PRO A 127 8.43 12.76 0.01
CA PRO A 127 8.27 13.74 -1.05
C PRO A 127 9.11 13.35 -2.25
N PHE A 128 8.52 13.40 -3.42
CA PHE A 128 9.16 12.97 -4.64
C PHE A 128 8.74 13.84 -5.84
N GLY A 129 9.51 14.87 -6.12
CA GLY A 129 9.15 15.86 -7.11
C GLY A 129 7.81 16.53 -6.77
N SER A 130 6.86 16.46 -7.71
CA SER A 130 5.48 16.95 -7.50
C SER A 130 4.53 15.88 -6.93
N TYR A 131 5.04 14.68 -6.60
CA TYR A 131 4.26 13.56 -6.06
C TYR A 131 4.70 13.20 -4.65
N GLU A 132 3.79 12.53 -3.95
CA GLU A 132 4.04 11.98 -2.64
C GLU A 132 3.91 10.46 -2.71
N ASP A 133 5.01 9.76 -2.44
CA ASP A 133 4.96 8.34 -2.16
C ASP A 133 4.69 8.13 -0.67
N ARG A 134 4.01 7.05 -0.31
CA ARG A 134 3.59 6.80 1.07
C ARG A 134 3.97 5.42 1.53
N ILE A 135 4.47 5.33 2.74
CA ILE A 135 4.67 4.08 3.46
C ILE A 135 3.77 4.12 4.69
N SER A 136 2.92 3.13 4.82
CA SER A 136 2.05 3.04 5.99
C SER A 136 2.28 1.73 6.75
N LEU A 137 2.18 1.80 8.08
CA LEU A 137 2.14 0.65 8.96
C LEU A 137 0.82 0.65 9.70
N ARG A 138 0.09 -0.44 9.62
CA ARG A 138 -1.20 -0.61 10.29
C ARG A 138 -1.29 -1.97 10.97
N ARG A 139 -2.11 -2.04 11.99
CA ARG A 139 -2.46 -3.32 12.59
C ARG A 139 -3.51 -4.01 11.73
N VAL A 140 -3.24 -5.24 11.37
CA VAL A 140 -4.25 -6.13 10.78
C VAL A 140 -4.87 -6.91 11.93
N GLY A 141 -6.18 -6.84 12.06
CA GLY A 141 -6.92 -7.66 13.02
C GLY A 141 -6.92 -9.12 12.58
N SER A 142 -6.78 -10.04 13.51
CA SER A 142 -7.01 -11.45 13.25
C SER A 142 -8.51 -11.71 13.23
N GLY A 143 -9.09 -11.83 12.04
CA GLY A 143 -10.49 -12.17 11.85
C GLY A 143 -11.44 -10.97 12.03
N GLY A 144 -12.08 -10.57 10.96
CA GLY A 144 -13.29 -9.78 10.93
C GLY A 144 -14.47 -10.67 10.54
N PRO A 145 -15.72 -10.21 10.69
CA PRO A 145 -16.85 -10.92 10.14
C PRO A 145 -16.66 -11.09 8.62
N MET A 146 -16.88 -12.29 8.12
CA MET A 146 -16.87 -12.57 6.68
C MET A 146 -18.19 -12.17 6.03
N GLU A 147 -19.23 -11.99 6.84
CA GLU A 147 -20.57 -11.58 6.46
C GLU A 147 -21.03 -10.47 7.39
N MET A 148 -21.76 -9.51 6.85
CA MET A 148 -22.36 -8.43 7.61
C MET A 148 -23.68 -8.02 6.96
N ASP A 149 -24.74 -8.03 7.76
CA ASP A 149 -26.02 -7.46 7.40
C ASP A 149 -26.16 -6.10 8.06
N PHE A 150 -26.62 -5.11 7.32
CA PHE A 150 -26.96 -3.80 7.86
C PHE A 150 -28.14 -3.19 7.12
N GLU A 151 -28.89 -2.40 7.84
CA GLU A 151 -29.94 -1.56 7.29
C GLU A 151 -29.56 -0.10 7.47
N TRP A 152 -29.85 0.70 6.47
CA TRP A 152 -29.66 2.13 6.53
C TRP A 152 -30.82 2.83 5.84
N GLU A 153 -31.39 3.84 6.51
CA GLU A 153 -32.51 4.62 6.01
C GLU A 153 -32.07 6.07 5.78
N ASP A 154 -32.27 6.57 4.57
CA ASP A 154 -32.13 7.99 4.28
C ASP A 154 -33.53 8.61 4.14
N LYS A 155 -33.87 9.47 5.10
CA LYS A 155 -35.16 10.21 5.13
C LYS A 155 -35.15 11.43 4.22
N SER A 156 -34.02 11.84 3.71
CA SER A 156 -33.81 13.02 2.89
C SER A 156 -33.62 12.72 1.40
N GLY A 157 -33.68 11.45 1.00
CA GLY A 157 -33.41 11.00 -0.37
C GLY A 157 -34.23 11.76 -1.40
N LEU A 158 -33.56 12.37 -2.36
CA LEU A 158 -34.14 13.14 -3.43
C LEU A 158 -34.19 12.33 -4.73
N ARG A 159 -35.11 12.67 -5.61
CA ARG A 159 -35.16 12.07 -6.94
C ARG A 159 -33.87 12.38 -7.70
N GLY A 160 -33.20 11.35 -8.16
CA GLY A 160 -31.90 11.44 -8.85
C GLY A 160 -30.71 11.10 -7.95
N ASP A 161 -30.92 10.95 -6.66
CA ASP A 161 -29.88 10.44 -5.78
C ASP A 161 -29.53 9.00 -6.14
N ASN A 162 -28.29 8.64 -5.90
CA ASN A 162 -27.84 7.27 -6.05
C ASN A 162 -27.09 6.84 -4.79
N TYR A 163 -27.23 5.57 -4.45
CA TYR A 163 -26.61 4.95 -3.30
C TYR A 163 -25.83 3.72 -3.71
N TYR A 164 -24.70 3.53 -3.12
CA TYR A 164 -23.93 2.30 -3.28
C TYR A 164 -23.24 1.94 -1.97
N VAL A 165 -22.97 0.67 -1.79
CA VAL A 165 -22.21 0.17 -0.66
C VAL A 165 -20.75 0.08 -1.05
N ARG A 166 -19.88 0.59 -0.21
CA ARG A 166 -18.44 0.38 -0.29
C ARG A 166 -17.98 -0.44 0.90
N VAL A 167 -17.39 -1.58 0.65
CA VAL A 167 -16.74 -2.40 1.66
C VAL A 167 -15.24 -2.17 1.58
N THR A 168 -14.63 -1.93 2.72
CA THR A 168 -13.16 -1.86 2.82
C THR A 168 -12.71 -2.92 3.81
N GLN A 169 -11.90 -3.85 3.37
CA GLN A 169 -11.34 -4.90 4.21
C GLN A 169 -10.20 -4.35 5.09
N LEU A 170 -9.82 -5.11 6.09
CA LEU A 170 -8.72 -4.72 6.99
C LEU A 170 -7.38 -4.58 6.29
N ASP A 171 -7.15 -5.33 5.23
CA ASP A 171 -5.97 -5.24 4.37
C ASP A 171 -6.01 -4.04 3.40
N GLY A 172 -7.17 -3.37 3.30
CA GLY A 172 -7.41 -2.23 2.43
C GLY A 172 -8.01 -2.58 1.08
N ALA A 173 -8.24 -3.86 0.79
CA ALA A 173 -8.99 -4.26 -0.39
C ALA A 173 -10.42 -3.67 -0.33
N MET A 174 -10.94 -3.27 -1.47
CA MET A 174 -12.22 -2.58 -1.56
C MET A 174 -13.13 -3.22 -2.60
N ALA A 175 -14.41 -3.21 -2.30
CA ALA A 175 -15.46 -3.59 -3.23
C ALA A 175 -16.59 -2.57 -3.21
N TRP A 176 -17.27 -2.43 -4.33
CA TRP A 176 -18.43 -1.55 -4.49
C TRP A 176 -19.61 -2.35 -5.03
N SER A 177 -20.80 -2.08 -4.50
CA SER A 177 -22.04 -2.56 -5.13
C SER A 177 -22.37 -1.78 -6.39
N SER A 178 -23.26 -2.30 -7.20
CA SER A 178 -23.95 -1.48 -8.19
C SER A 178 -24.73 -0.35 -7.51
N PRO A 179 -24.84 0.83 -8.13
CA PRO A 179 -25.64 1.92 -7.58
C PRO A 179 -27.13 1.61 -7.64
N ILE A 180 -27.87 2.05 -6.61
CA ILE A 180 -29.32 2.08 -6.55
C ILE A 180 -29.74 3.52 -6.82
N TRP A 181 -30.58 3.75 -7.83
CA TRP A 181 -31.05 5.07 -8.24
C TRP A 181 -32.44 5.35 -7.69
N ILE A 182 -32.65 6.51 -7.06
CA ILE A 182 -33.97 6.93 -6.60
C ILE A 182 -34.73 7.63 -7.73
N GLY A 183 -35.88 7.07 -8.07
CA GLY A 183 -36.75 7.61 -9.12
C GLY A 183 -36.39 7.20 -10.56
N GLY A 184 -35.52 6.23 -10.71
CA GLY A 184 -35.11 5.65 -11.99
C GLY A 184 -34.07 6.46 -12.74
N TYR A 185 -33.20 5.75 -13.47
CA TYR A 185 -32.26 6.35 -14.43
C TYR A 185 -33.02 6.70 -15.69
N ALA A 186 -33.14 8.00 -16.02
CA ALA A 186 -33.54 8.44 -17.34
C ALA A 186 -32.24 8.73 -18.13
N PRO A 187 -31.81 7.86 -19.05
CA PRO A 187 -30.72 8.19 -19.95
C PRO A 187 -31.13 9.43 -20.77
N LYS A 188 -30.22 10.40 -20.83
CA LYS A 188 -30.36 11.56 -21.73
C LYS A 188 -30.04 11.17 -23.16
#